data_a8515e466a4a2571335b27d278352e2b
#
_entry.id   a8515e466a4a2571335b27d278352e2b
#
_cell.length_a   1.000
_cell.length_b   1.000
_cell.length_c   1.000
_cell.angle_alpha   90.00
_cell.angle_beta   90.00
_cell.angle_gamma   90.00
#
_symmetry.space_group_name_H-M   'P 1'
#
loop_
_entity.id
_entity.type
_entity.pdbx_description
1 polymer ?
#
loop_
_entity_poly.entity_id
_entity_poly.type
_entity_poly.pdbx_seq_one_letter_code
_entity_poly.pdbx_strand_id
1 'polypeptide(L)' 'MLTDLVGRKCLLKTEDEEYLSGDPDLPCRVTGADGEWIRVSFSDGEGGRLSRMVRVDALTDILIFEE' A
#
# COMPACT_ATOMS: atom_id res chain seq x y z
N MET A 1 12.77 -8.23 4.00
CA MET A 1 12.44 -7.97 2.60
C MET A 1 10.98 -7.58 2.47
N LEU A 2 10.62 -6.89 1.40
CA LEU A 2 9.24 -6.43 1.22
C LEU A 2 8.24 -7.56 1.03
N THR A 3 8.70 -8.74 0.64
CA THR A 3 7.82 -9.91 0.57
C THR A 3 7.19 -10.25 1.91
N ASP A 4 7.80 -9.83 3.01
CA ASP A 4 7.24 -10.03 4.36
C ASP A 4 5.99 -9.18 4.60
N LEU A 5 5.75 -8.19 3.74
CA LEU A 5 4.58 -7.34 3.85
C LEU A 5 3.35 -7.94 3.18
N VAL A 6 3.51 -8.95 2.35
CA VAL A 6 2.37 -9.55 1.63
C VAL A 6 1.35 -10.07 2.64
N GLY A 7 0.09 -9.65 2.46
CA GLY A 7 -0.98 -9.97 3.38
C GLY A 7 -1.14 -8.99 4.54
N ARG A 8 -0.21 -8.06 4.71
CA ARG A 8 -0.26 -7.09 5.80
C ARG A 8 -1.07 -5.85 5.40
N LYS A 9 -1.72 -5.26 6.37
CA LYS A 9 -2.44 -4.00 6.20
C LYS A 9 -1.50 -2.85 6.58
N CYS A 10 -1.42 -1.85 5.72
CA CYS A 10 -0.49 -0.74 5.96
C CYS A 10 -0.96 0.56 5.32
N LEU A 11 -0.40 1.65 5.81
CA LEU A 11 -0.50 2.96 5.16
C LEU A 11 0.83 3.21 4.46
N LEU A 12 0.76 3.57 3.20
CA LEU A 12 1.93 3.78 2.36
C LEU A 12 1.97 5.23 1.91
N LYS A 13 3.16 5.82 1.97
CA LYS A 13 3.40 7.18 1.51
C LYS A 13 4.42 7.16 0.38
N THR A 14 4.25 8.06 -0.56
CA THR A 14 5.21 8.27 -1.64
C THR A 14 5.66 9.73 -1.62
N GLU A 15 6.61 10.07 -2.47
CA GLU A 15 7.08 11.45 -2.57
C GLU A 15 5.97 12.42 -2.98
N ASP A 16 5.03 11.94 -3.80
CA ASP A 16 3.97 12.77 -4.35
C ASP A 16 2.64 12.66 -3.59
N GLU A 17 2.50 11.64 -2.76
CA GLU A 17 1.21 11.36 -2.11
C GLU A 17 1.43 11.06 -0.64
N GLU A 18 0.70 11.74 0.21
CA GLU A 18 0.77 11.50 1.65
C GLU A 18 0.19 10.14 2.01
N TYR A 19 -0.87 9.72 1.31
CA TYR A 19 -1.47 8.39 1.48
C TYR A 19 -1.75 7.83 0.10
N LEU A 20 -1.27 6.63 -0.13
CA LEU A 20 -1.38 6.00 -1.44
C LEU A 20 -2.82 5.82 -1.89
N SER A 21 -3.72 5.53 -0.95
CA SER A 21 -5.16 5.42 -1.23
C SER A 21 -5.86 6.78 -1.29
N GLY A 22 -5.17 7.84 -0.91
CA GLY A 22 -5.74 9.19 -0.83
C GLY A 22 -6.44 9.50 0.49
N ASP A 23 -6.52 8.56 1.41
CA ASP A 23 -7.25 8.73 2.66
C ASP A 23 -6.61 7.88 3.76
N PRO A 24 -6.27 8.47 4.93
CA PRO A 24 -5.70 7.69 6.03
C PRO A 24 -6.66 6.65 6.61
N ASP A 25 -7.96 6.80 6.37
CA ASP A 25 -8.96 5.84 6.83
C ASP A 25 -9.13 4.65 5.87
N LEU A 26 -8.42 4.67 4.75
CA LEU A 26 -8.47 3.60 3.74
C LEU A 26 -7.08 2.97 3.61
N PRO A 27 -6.69 2.11 4.55
CA PRO A 27 -5.38 1.46 4.46
C PRO A 27 -5.31 0.49 3.31
N CYS A 28 -4.09 0.24 2.85
CA CYS A 28 -3.83 -0.70 1.77
C CYS A 28 -3.52 -2.08 2.34
N ARG A 29 -3.87 -3.11 1.60
CA ARG A 29 -3.39 -4.47 1.87
C ARG A 29 -2.41 -4.85 0.78
N VAL A 30 -1.23 -5.31 1.16
CA VAL A 30 -0.21 -5.71 0.21
C VAL A 30 -0.60 -7.08 -0.35
N THR A 31 -0.70 -7.18 -1.67
CA THR A 31 -1.10 -8.41 -2.35
C THR A 31 0.03 -9.07 -3.13
N GLY A 32 1.13 -8.37 -3.31
CA GLY A 32 2.31 -8.93 -3.96
C GLY A 32 3.48 -7.98 -3.82
N ALA A 33 4.69 -8.53 -3.91
CA ALA A 33 5.90 -7.72 -3.83
C ALA A 33 7.04 -8.47 -4.51
N ASP A 34 7.90 -7.71 -5.18
CA ASP A 34 9.18 -8.20 -5.67
C ASP A 34 10.24 -7.14 -5.33
N GLY A 35 11.43 -7.22 -5.90
CA GLY A 35 12.51 -6.30 -5.57
C GLY A 35 12.30 -4.87 -6.04
N GLU A 36 11.39 -4.64 -6.98
CA GLU A 36 11.20 -3.34 -7.62
C GLU A 36 9.79 -2.77 -7.45
N TRP A 37 8.78 -3.64 -7.34
CA TRP A 37 7.39 -3.23 -7.31
C TRP A 37 6.66 -3.87 -6.15
N ILE A 38 5.66 -3.15 -5.64
CA ILE A 38 4.73 -3.66 -4.65
C ILE A 38 3.32 -3.47 -5.21
N ARG A 39 2.48 -4.49 -5.06
CA ARG A 39 1.08 -4.41 -5.48
C ARG A 39 0.22 -4.35 -4.23
N VAL A 40 -0.72 -3.41 -4.23
CA VAL A 40 -1.59 -3.19 -3.08
C VAL A 40 -3.03 -3.12 -3.53
N SER A 41 -3.94 -3.42 -2.61
CA SER A 41 -5.37 -3.33 -2.80
C SER A 41 -5.95 -2.44 -1.71
N PHE A 42 -6.92 -1.62 -2.05
CA PHE A 42 -7.58 -0.75 -1.08
C PHE A 42 -9.00 -0.44 -1.54
N SER A 43 -9.84 -0.03 -0.59
CA SER A 43 -11.22 0.35 -0.86
C SER A 43 -11.28 1.65 -1.65
N ASP A 44 -12.25 1.77 -2.55
CA ASP A 44 -12.51 3.04 -3.22
C ASP A 44 -13.44 3.95 -2.40
N GLY A 45 -13.89 3.47 -1.24
CA GLY A 45 -14.81 4.22 -0.37
C GLY A 45 -16.28 4.05 -0.74
N GLU A 46 -16.59 3.29 -1.79
CA GLU A 46 -17.94 3.15 -2.33
C GLU A 46 -18.34 1.69 -2.52
N GLY A 47 -17.71 0.79 -1.80
CA GLY A 47 -18.00 -0.64 -1.86
C GLY A 47 -17.18 -1.42 -2.87
N GLY A 48 -16.36 -0.74 -3.65
CA GLY A 48 -15.45 -1.37 -4.60
C GLY A 48 -14.04 -1.44 -4.07
N ARG A 49 -13.16 -2.09 -4.83
CA ARG A 49 -11.74 -2.17 -4.49
C ARG A 49 -10.91 -1.83 -5.70
N LEU A 50 -9.77 -1.21 -5.42
CA LEU A 50 -8.80 -0.83 -6.42
C LEU A 50 -7.48 -1.55 -6.14
N SER A 51 -6.75 -1.86 -7.18
CA SER A 51 -5.38 -2.37 -7.06
C SER A 51 -4.43 -1.39 -7.70
N ARG A 52 -3.25 -1.26 -7.12
CA ARG A 52 -2.25 -0.35 -7.64
C ARG A 52 -0.87 -0.97 -7.50
N MET A 53 -0.03 -0.77 -8.50
CA MET A 53 1.37 -1.16 -8.44
C MET A 53 2.22 0.08 -8.27
N VAL A 54 3.14 0.02 -7.32
CA VAL A 54 3.99 1.16 -6.97
C VAL A 54 5.43 0.69 -6.94
N ARG A 55 6.33 1.52 -7.45
CA ARG A 55 7.76 1.22 -7.36
C ARG A 55 8.20 1.34 -5.91
N VAL A 56 9.00 0.38 -5.48
CA VAL A 56 9.50 0.34 -4.11
C VAL A 56 10.31 1.60 -3.80
N ASP A 57 11.10 2.08 -4.75
CA ASP A 57 11.93 3.26 -4.53
C ASP A 57 11.15 4.57 -4.47
N ALA A 58 9.87 4.56 -4.83
CA ALA A 58 9.01 5.74 -4.67
C ALA A 58 8.40 5.84 -3.27
N LEU A 59 8.46 4.77 -2.49
CA LEU A 59 7.90 4.76 -1.14
C LEU A 59 8.82 5.53 -0.19
N THR A 60 8.23 6.42 0.60
CA THR A 60 8.97 7.20 1.59
C THR A 60 8.70 6.74 3.01
N ASP A 61 7.56 6.10 3.25
CA ASP A 61 7.23 5.59 4.58
C ASP A 61 6.19 4.47 4.47
N ILE A 62 6.28 3.52 5.37
CA ILE A 62 5.35 2.39 5.46
C ILE A 62 4.96 2.22 6.92
N LEU A 63 3.68 2.41 7.22
CA LEU A 63 3.14 2.17 8.55
C LEU A 63 2.36 0.86 8.50
N ILE A 64 2.82 -0.14 9.25
CA ILE A 64 2.23 -1.47 9.25
C ILE A 64 1.31 -1.60 10.47
N PHE A 65 0.06 -2.01 10.24
CA PHE A 65 -0.86 -2.26 11.33
C PHE A 65 -0.57 -3.63 11.94
N GLU A 66 -0.47 -3.67 13.24
CA GLU A 66 -0.36 -4.92 14.00
C GLU A 66 -1.77 -5.48 14.17
N GLU A 67 -2.02 -6.63 13.54
CA GLU A 67 -3.35 -7.25 13.56
C GLU A 67 -3.40 -8.44 14.49
#